data_ea16680a4c7de31f82e8b874af554d00
#
_entry.id   ea16680a4c7de31f82e8b874af554d00
#
_cell.length_a   1.000
_cell.length_b   1.000
_cell.length_c   1.000
_cell.angle_alpha   90.00
_cell.angle_beta   90.00
_cell.angle_gamma   90.00
#
_symmetry.space_group_name_H-M   'P 1'
#
loop_
_entity.id
_entity.type
_entity.pdbx_description
1 polymer ?
#
loop_
_entity_poly.entity_id
_entity_poly.type
_entity_poly.pdbx_seq_one_letter_code
_entity_poly.pdbx_strand_id
1 'polypeptide(L)'
;MNKVKFSLIPVAAAAFSFILCFSSCQSTRSATTSRMLKFNFEKGKGYDYEMNINMNQEIMGSPTKLEISTYYSMDVQEDDGTVKTLQTKYDRFKINMDVMGMQLDVDTDKPLPATGEEDMNPMSKVSKLFAAIKGQEFTMKVDAEGKILEVKGFKEMAESIVSSMDIDDKGGKEESEKMKKQFDQQFNDKNIREQFERVLYIFPNKEVKVGDSWEKSTNMAGQLTGKMNSTYTVTDIEGDMVTLEEKTKIGSAEEGAELEGEQNGILVVDSRTGLVVTADLDMNMTAKAGGIAIDIKGKTKIKGKARQ
;
A
#
# COMPACT_ATOMS: atom_id res chain seq x y z
N MET A 1 3.64 94.61 12.48
CA MET A 1 4.30 95.50 13.48
C MET A 1 4.87 94.55 14.58
N ASN A 2 6.12 94.77 14.85
CA ASN A 2 6.92 94.39 16.06
C ASN A 2 7.24 92.90 16.27
N LYS A 3 8.45 92.68 16.08
CA LYS A 3 9.80 92.76 16.72
C LYS A 3 10.14 91.46 17.42
N VAL A 4 10.99 90.69 16.84
CA VAL A 4 12.39 90.34 17.16
C VAL A 4 12.76 90.42 18.65
N LYS A 5 13.21 89.33 19.21
CA LYS A 5 14.47 89.33 19.99
C LYS A 5 15.12 87.94 20.03
N PHE A 6 16.35 87.94 19.58
CA PHE A 6 17.40 86.93 19.75
C PHE A 6 17.84 86.82 21.21
N SER A 7 18.17 85.64 21.64
CA SER A 7 19.15 85.49 22.73
C SER A 7 19.98 84.19 22.50
N LEU A 8 21.29 84.37 22.58
CA LEU A 8 22.39 83.45 22.34
C LEU A 8 22.70 82.55 23.57
N ILE A 9 22.89 81.27 23.32
CA ILE A 9 24.03 80.32 23.70
C ILE A 9 24.49 80.31 25.18
N PRO A 10 24.93 79.15 25.82
CA PRO A 10 25.98 78.29 25.37
C PRO A 10 25.83 76.74 25.53
N VAL A 11 26.41 76.06 24.58
CA VAL A 11 27.30 74.88 24.63
C VAL A 11 27.44 74.17 25.97
N ALA A 12 26.99 72.90 26.03
CA ALA A 12 27.62 71.89 26.86
C ALA A 12 27.62 70.57 26.07
N ALA A 13 28.81 70.13 25.75
CA ALA A 13 29.10 68.86 25.12
C ALA A 13 28.83 67.72 26.10
N ALA A 14 27.93 66.77 25.73
CA ALA A 14 27.84 65.49 26.35
C ALA A 14 27.92 64.44 25.24
N ALA A 15 29.10 63.81 25.17
CA ALA A 15 29.36 62.67 24.33
C ALA A 15 28.47 61.49 24.75
N PHE A 16 27.45 61.23 23.99
CA PHE A 16 26.60 60.01 24.15
C PHE A 16 27.13 58.96 23.20
N SER A 17 27.96 58.01 23.74
CA SER A 17 28.44 56.84 23.05
C SER A 17 27.24 55.99 22.66
N PHE A 18 26.89 56.00 21.39
CA PHE A 18 25.91 55.11 20.78
C PHE A 18 26.54 53.72 20.61
N ILE A 19 26.38 52.84 21.62
CA ILE A 19 26.70 51.41 21.48
C ILE A 19 25.66 50.83 20.55
N LEU A 20 25.99 50.69 19.27
CA LEU A 20 25.28 49.87 18.30
C LEU A 20 25.43 48.39 18.73
N CYS A 21 24.52 47.92 19.56
CA CYS A 21 24.30 46.46 19.68
C CYS A 21 23.78 45.95 18.33
N PHE A 22 24.72 45.54 17.48
CA PHE A 22 24.38 44.63 16.39
C PHE A 22 23.89 43.32 17.02
N SER A 23 22.60 43.24 17.31
CA SER A 23 21.94 41.97 17.47
C SER A 23 22.03 41.21 16.16
N SER A 24 23.11 40.48 16.02
CA SER A 24 23.23 39.43 15.01
C SER A 24 22.08 38.45 15.27
N CYS A 25 20.98 38.64 14.59
CA CYS A 25 20.04 37.53 14.35
C CYS A 25 20.83 36.49 13.58
N GLN A 26 21.52 35.62 14.30
CA GLN A 26 21.81 34.28 13.78
C GLN A 26 20.48 33.61 13.51
N SER A 27 19.98 33.76 12.28
CA SER A 27 19.04 32.81 11.75
C SER A 27 19.74 31.46 11.82
N THR A 28 19.49 30.71 12.88
CA THR A 28 19.72 29.27 12.88
C THR A 28 18.96 28.75 11.69
N ARG A 29 19.64 28.59 10.57
CA ARG A 29 19.18 27.70 9.49
C ARG A 29 19.00 26.35 10.20
N SER A 30 17.77 26.02 10.57
CA SER A 30 17.42 24.64 10.88
C SER A 30 17.91 23.84 9.70
N ALA A 31 18.92 23.03 9.90
CA ALA A 31 19.39 22.12 8.87
C ALA A 31 18.16 21.33 8.43
N THR A 32 17.72 21.56 7.21
CA THR A 32 16.54 20.85 6.69
C THR A 32 16.92 19.39 6.68
N THR A 33 16.32 18.61 7.60
CA THR A 33 16.60 17.18 7.72
C THR A 33 16.20 16.53 6.39
N SER A 34 17.16 15.89 5.73
CA SER A 34 16.90 15.08 4.53
C SER A 34 17.13 13.60 4.83
N ARG A 35 16.48 12.73 4.09
CA ARG A 35 16.66 11.28 4.15
C ARG A 35 16.67 10.70 2.74
N MET A 36 17.60 9.77 2.48
CA MET A 36 17.52 8.92 1.31
C MET A 36 16.29 8.02 1.45
N LEU A 37 15.38 8.10 0.51
CA LEU A 37 14.14 7.32 0.54
C LEU A 37 14.10 6.36 -0.64
N LYS A 38 14.39 5.09 -0.35
CA LYS A 38 14.42 4.00 -1.32
C LYS A 38 14.02 2.68 -0.68
N PHE A 39 13.62 1.71 -1.49
CA PHE A 39 13.50 0.32 -1.07
C PHE A 39 14.89 -0.26 -0.80
N ASN A 40 15.15 -0.68 0.43
CA ASN A 40 16.49 -1.10 0.87
C ASN A 40 16.44 -2.19 1.95
N PHE A 41 15.60 -3.20 1.79
CA PHE A 41 15.59 -4.35 2.68
C PHE A 41 16.97 -5.01 2.74
N GLU A 42 17.41 -5.40 3.92
CA GLU A 42 18.77 -5.90 4.16
C GLU A 42 18.86 -7.40 3.87
N LYS A 43 19.91 -7.83 3.16
CA LYS A 43 20.18 -9.27 2.90
C LYS A 43 20.25 -10.08 4.19
N GLY A 44 19.57 -11.23 4.20
CA GLY A 44 19.48 -12.13 5.35
C GLY A 44 18.52 -11.66 6.44
N LYS A 45 17.80 -10.55 6.24
CA LYS A 45 16.74 -10.09 7.15
C LYS A 45 15.37 -10.48 6.60
N GLY A 46 14.43 -10.58 7.55
CA GLY A 46 13.03 -10.83 7.26
C GLY A 46 12.15 -9.66 7.67
N TYR A 47 11.05 -9.52 6.97
CA TYR A 47 10.06 -8.45 7.18
C TYR A 47 8.66 -9.06 7.15
N ASP A 48 7.88 -8.78 8.19
CA ASP A 48 6.51 -9.26 8.32
C ASP A 48 5.53 -8.12 8.03
N TYR A 49 4.45 -8.44 7.36
CA TYR A 49 3.38 -7.52 7.04
C TYR A 49 2.01 -8.05 7.47
N GLU A 50 1.22 -7.17 8.01
CA GLU A 50 -0.21 -7.33 8.22
C GLU A 50 -0.93 -6.28 7.35
N MET A 51 -1.77 -6.72 6.43
CA MET A 51 -2.61 -5.85 5.61
C MET A 51 -4.08 -6.16 5.87
N ASN A 52 -4.82 -5.15 6.30
CA ASN A 52 -6.25 -5.23 6.55
C ASN A 52 -6.99 -4.37 5.55
N ILE A 53 -7.89 -4.97 4.80
CA ILE A 53 -8.74 -4.31 3.80
C ILE A 53 -10.20 -4.47 4.25
N ASN A 54 -10.89 -3.35 4.43
CA ASN A 54 -12.33 -3.31 4.67
C ASN A 54 -12.98 -2.63 3.47
N MET A 55 -13.88 -3.33 2.80
CA MET A 55 -14.64 -2.79 1.67
C MET A 55 -16.13 -2.88 1.93
N ASN A 56 -16.83 -1.81 1.64
CA ASN A 56 -18.28 -1.74 1.62
C ASN A 56 -18.70 -1.35 0.22
N GLN A 57 -19.62 -2.09 -0.34
CA GLN A 57 -20.19 -1.81 -1.65
C GLN A 57 -21.69 -2.07 -1.63
N GLU A 58 -22.40 -1.43 -2.53
CA GLU A 58 -23.82 -1.69 -2.73
C GLU A 58 -24.01 -2.29 -4.13
N ILE A 59 -24.51 -3.50 -4.19
CA ILE A 59 -24.79 -4.22 -5.45
C ILE A 59 -26.31 -4.39 -5.57
N MET A 60 -26.91 -3.75 -6.57
CA MET A 60 -28.36 -3.81 -6.81
C MET A 60 -29.21 -3.47 -5.55
N GLY A 61 -28.77 -2.46 -4.76
CA GLY A 61 -29.46 -2.07 -3.53
C GLY A 61 -29.18 -2.96 -2.32
N SER A 62 -28.34 -3.98 -2.46
CA SER A 62 -27.94 -4.87 -1.37
C SER A 62 -26.54 -4.52 -0.86
N PRO A 63 -26.40 -4.19 0.44
CA PRO A 63 -25.09 -3.91 1.00
C PRO A 63 -24.24 -5.18 1.05
N THR A 64 -22.99 -5.07 0.66
CA THR A 64 -21.98 -6.12 0.75
C THR A 64 -20.80 -5.61 1.55
N LYS A 65 -20.36 -6.39 2.51
CA LYS A 65 -19.16 -6.10 3.32
C LYS A 65 -18.12 -7.17 3.06
N LEU A 66 -16.88 -6.73 2.93
CA LEU A 66 -15.74 -7.60 2.79
C LEU A 66 -14.62 -7.10 3.69
N GLU A 67 -14.16 -7.94 4.61
CA GLU A 67 -12.99 -7.69 5.45
C GLU A 67 -11.96 -8.79 5.19
N ILE A 68 -10.78 -8.38 4.73
CA ILE A 68 -9.67 -9.28 4.48
C ILE A 68 -8.48 -8.85 5.30
N SER A 69 -7.93 -9.74 6.12
CA SER A 69 -6.60 -9.58 6.72
C SER A 69 -5.66 -10.60 6.12
N THR A 70 -4.57 -10.11 5.52
CA THR A 70 -3.52 -10.94 4.95
C THR A 70 -2.24 -10.71 5.76
N TYR A 71 -1.63 -11.80 6.20
CA TYR A 71 -0.34 -11.81 6.87
C TYR A 71 0.65 -12.49 5.94
N TYR A 72 1.76 -11.82 5.68
CA TYR A 72 2.82 -12.37 4.83
C TYR A 72 4.19 -11.92 5.30
N SER A 73 5.18 -12.72 4.99
CA SER A 73 6.58 -12.46 5.30
C SER A 73 7.42 -12.39 4.03
N MET A 74 8.49 -11.60 4.09
CA MET A 74 9.46 -11.43 3.02
C MET A 74 10.86 -11.61 3.59
N ASP A 75 11.62 -12.55 3.06
CA ASP A 75 13.02 -12.81 3.40
C ASP A 75 13.93 -12.41 2.25
N VAL A 76 14.93 -11.55 2.54
CA VAL A 76 15.89 -11.13 1.51
C VAL A 76 16.94 -12.21 1.30
N GLN A 77 16.82 -12.94 0.20
CA GLN A 77 17.74 -14.02 -0.18
C GLN A 77 19.03 -13.48 -0.82
N GLU A 78 18.87 -12.54 -1.76
CA GLU A 78 19.96 -11.96 -2.52
C GLU A 78 19.84 -10.44 -2.61
N ASP A 79 21.00 -9.79 -2.71
CA ASP A 79 21.13 -8.34 -2.94
C ASP A 79 22.36 -8.14 -3.83
N ASP A 80 22.18 -7.66 -5.06
CA ASP A 80 23.27 -7.35 -5.98
C ASP A 80 23.67 -5.86 -5.94
N GLY A 81 23.10 -5.08 -4.99
CA GLY A 81 23.30 -3.65 -4.84
C GLY A 81 22.26 -2.79 -5.58
N THR A 82 21.57 -3.34 -6.57
CA THR A 82 20.53 -2.67 -7.36
C THR A 82 19.17 -3.35 -7.27
N VAL A 83 19.17 -4.66 -7.20
CA VAL A 83 17.98 -5.52 -7.16
C VAL A 83 18.08 -6.47 -5.98
N LYS A 84 16.99 -6.65 -5.30
CA LYS A 84 16.86 -7.59 -4.19
C LYS A 84 15.93 -8.74 -4.58
N THR A 85 16.34 -9.97 -4.27
CA THR A 85 15.49 -11.16 -4.41
C THR A 85 14.84 -11.46 -3.08
N LEU A 86 13.50 -11.38 -3.03
CA LEU A 86 12.69 -11.62 -1.87
C LEU A 86 11.99 -12.97 -1.98
N GLN A 87 12.15 -13.84 -0.99
CA GLN A 87 11.27 -14.98 -0.76
C GLN A 87 10.05 -14.47 -0.01
N THR A 88 8.89 -14.58 -0.61
CA THR A 88 7.63 -14.13 -0.02
C THR A 88 6.76 -15.32 0.32
N LYS A 89 6.15 -15.31 1.50
CA LYS A 89 5.33 -16.40 2.02
C LYS A 89 4.03 -15.82 2.59
N TYR A 90 2.91 -16.45 2.26
CA TYR A 90 1.63 -16.16 2.90
C TYR A 90 1.50 -16.95 4.21
N ASP A 91 1.45 -16.23 5.33
CA ASP A 91 1.44 -16.85 6.67
C ASP A 91 0.02 -17.12 7.17
N ARG A 92 -0.93 -16.19 6.90
CA ARG A 92 -2.31 -16.31 7.37
C ARG A 92 -3.25 -15.45 6.55
N PHE A 93 -4.50 -15.92 6.43
CA PHE A 93 -5.64 -15.13 5.96
C PHE A 93 -6.77 -15.16 6.97
N LYS A 94 -7.41 -14.00 7.15
CA LYS A 94 -8.73 -13.88 7.78
C LYS A 94 -9.64 -13.19 6.80
N ILE A 95 -10.81 -13.77 6.55
CA ILE A 95 -11.77 -13.21 5.62
C ILE A 95 -13.14 -13.28 6.30
N ASN A 96 -13.78 -12.12 6.40
CA ASN A 96 -15.17 -12.01 6.77
C ASN A 96 -15.89 -11.33 5.60
N MET A 97 -16.89 -12.00 5.06
CA MET A 97 -17.66 -11.51 3.93
C MET A 97 -19.14 -11.75 4.15
N ASP A 98 -19.93 -10.73 3.90
CA ASP A 98 -21.39 -10.81 3.86
C ASP A 98 -21.85 -10.33 2.49
N VAL A 99 -22.38 -11.25 1.70
CA VAL A 99 -22.92 -10.99 0.37
C VAL A 99 -24.34 -11.48 0.32
N MET A 100 -25.31 -10.56 0.28
CA MET A 100 -26.75 -10.88 0.18
C MET A 100 -27.23 -11.88 1.26
N GLY A 101 -26.68 -11.79 2.49
CA GLY A 101 -27.01 -12.68 3.61
C GLY A 101 -26.24 -14.01 3.63
N MET A 102 -25.40 -14.27 2.64
CA MET A 102 -24.43 -15.37 2.69
C MET A 102 -23.19 -14.90 3.42
N GLN A 103 -22.90 -15.51 4.56
CA GLN A 103 -21.74 -15.18 5.38
C GLN A 103 -20.60 -16.17 5.14
N LEU A 104 -19.40 -15.64 4.98
CA LEU A 104 -18.15 -16.39 4.96
C LEU A 104 -17.26 -15.87 6.09
N ASP A 105 -16.83 -16.75 6.98
CA ASP A 105 -15.80 -16.48 7.99
C ASP A 105 -14.67 -17.51 7.84
N VAL A 106 -13.52 -17.06 7.39
CA VAL A 106 -12.32 -17.88 7.20
C VAL A 106 -11.21 -17.35 8.09
N ASP A 107 -10.61 -18.22 8.86
CA ASP A 107 -9.34 -17.98 9.54
C ASP A 107 -8.44 -19.18 9.31
N THR A 108 -7.42 -19.03 8.48
CA THR A 108 -6.54 -20.15 8.09
C THR A 108 -5.67 -20.69 9.23
N ASP A 109 -5.67 -20.06 10.42
CA ASP A 109 -5.05 -20.61 11.62
C ASP A 109 -6.00 -21.51 12.41
N LYS A 110 -7.30 -21.53 12.05
CA LYS A 110 -8.28 -22.42 12.62
C LYS A 110 -8.46 -23.65 11.73
N PRO A 111 -8.84 -24.82 12.30
CA PRO A 111 -9.22 -25.96 11.50
C PRO A 111 -10.37 -25.59 10.55
N LEU A 112 -10.31 -26.11 9.33
CA LEU A 112 -11.45 -26.03 8.43
C LEU A 112 -12.66 -26.76 9.06
N PRO A 113 -13.91 -26.30 8.82
CA PRO A 113 -15.10 -27.05 9.21
C PRO A 113 -15.01 -28.49 8.72
N ALA A 114 -15.46 -29.44 9.55
CA ALA A 114 -15.47 -30.86 9.17
C ALA A 114 -16.33 -31.05 7.91
N THR A 115 -15.77 -31.80 6.95
CA THR A 115 -16.45 -32.13 5.71
C THR A 115 -17.78 -32.90 6.00
N GLY A 116 -18.90 -32.35 5.50
CA GLY A 116 -20.23 -32.94 5.58
C GLY A 116 -21.06 -32.50 4.37
N GLU A 117 -22.37 -32.45 4.47
CA GLU A 117 -23.28 -31.94 3.43
C GLU A 117 -22.95 -30.47 2.98
N GLU A 118 -22.10 -29.78 3.73
CA GLU A 118 -21.58 -28.44 3.43
C GLU A 118 -20.59 -28.41 2.27
N ASP A 119 -20.08 -29.53 1.76
CA ASP A 119 -19.15 -29.58 0.62
C ASP A 119 -19.73 -29.02 -0.69
N MET A 120 -21.06 -28.92 -0.78
CA MET A 120 -21.75 -28.27 -1.90
C MET A 120 -21.83 -26.74 -1.78
N ASN A 121 -21.45 -26.16 -0.63
CA ASN A 121 -21.49 -24.71 -0.42
C ASN A 121 -20.30 -24.02 -1.13
N PRO A 122 -20.53 -23.05 -2.04
CA PRO A 122 -19.46 -22.29 -2.69
C PRO A 122 -18.47 -21.66 -1.69
N MET A 123 -18.93 -21.31 -0.48
CA MET A 123 -18.11 -20.72 0.58
C MET A 123 -17.08 -21.70 1.16
N SER A 124 -17.38 -23.01 1.21
CA SER A 124 -16.43 -24.01 1.66
C SER A 124 -15.26 -24.16 0.68
N LYS A 125 -15.50 -24.02 -0.62
CA LYS A 125 -14.45 -24.03 -1.66
C LYS A 125 -13.50 -22.85 -1.50
N VAL A 126 -14.02 -21.65 -1.19
CA VAL A 126 -13.23 -20.46 -0.91
C VAL A 126 -12.34 -20.66 0.33
N SER A 127 -12.89 -21.26 1.40
CA SER A 127 -12.13 -21.55 2.62
C SER A 127 -10.98 -22.53 2.35
N LYS A 128 -11.24 -23.61 1.59
CA LYS A 128 -10.23 -24.60 1.18
C LYS A 128 -9.12 -23.93 0.34
N LEU A 129 -9.49 -23.02 -0.56
CA LEU A 129 -8.54 -22.27 -1.40
C LEU A 129 -7.57 -21.46 -0.53
N PHE A 130 -8.07 -20.64 0.39
CA PHE A 130 -7.20 -19.83 1.24
C PHE A 130 -6.35 -20.69 2.19
N ALA A 131 -6.87 -21.81 2.68
CA ALA A 131 -6.10 -22.76 3.44
C ALA A 131 -4.96 -23.38 2.62
N ALA A 132 -5.16 -23.64 1.33
CA ALA A 132 -4.13 -24.18 0.44
C ALA A 132 -3.06 -23.13 0.06
N ILE A 133 -3.41 -21.83 0.01
CA ILE A 133 -2.45 -20.73 -0.22
C ILE A 133 -1.57 -20.49 1.02
N LYS A 134 -2.09 -20.73 2.23
CA LYS A 134 -1.30 -20.55 3.46
C LYS A 134 -0.03 -21.41 3.44
N GLY A 135 1.09 -20.78 3.78
CA GLY A 135 2.40 -21.42 3.82
C GLY A 135 3.08 -21.56 2.47
N GLN A 136 2.42 -21.20 1.38
CA GLN A 136 3.03 -21.22 0.05
C GLN A 136 3.99 -20.06 -0.13
N GLU A 137 5.03 -20.28 -0.92
CA GLU A 137 6.14 -19.36 -1.12
C GLU A 137 6.37 -19.08 -2.61
N PHE A 138 6.79 -17.86 -2.91
CA PHE A 138 7.22 -17.44 -4.25
C PHE A 138 8.31 -16.38 -4.13
N THR A 139 9.01 -16.08 -5.21
CA THR A 139 10.08 -15.09 -5.21
C THR A 139 9.71 -13.87 -6.03
N MET A 140 10.20 -12.71 -5.57
CA MET A 140 10.10 -11.44 -6.29
C MET A 140 11.48 -10.80 -6.41
N LYS A 141 11.79 -10.20 -7.57
CA LYS A 141 12.93 -9.29 -7.73
C LYS A 141 12.42 -7.87 -7.70
N VAL A 142 13.01 -7.07 -6.81
CA VAL A 142 12.54 -5.69 -6.51
C VAL A 142 13.72 -4.72 -6.62
N ASP A 143 13.53 -3.61 -7.33
CA ASP A 143 14.53 -2.56 -7.46
C ASP A 143 14.48 -1.54 -6.30
N ALA A 144 15.37 -0.55 -6.34
CA ALA A 144 15.49 0.48 -5.30
C ALA A 144 14.26 1.43 -5.22
N GLU A 145 13.40 1.46 -6.21
CA GLU A 145 12.13 2.20 -6.17
C GLU A 145 10.97 1.36 -5.60
N GLY A 146 11.22 0.06 -5.36
CA GLY A 146 10.20 -0.90 -4.93
C GLY A 146 9.43 -1.52 -6.09
N LYS A 147 9.87 -1.29 -7.34
CA LYS A 147 9.25 -1.86 -8.54
C LYS A 147 9.59 -3.33 -8.66
N ILE A 148 8.59 -4.15 -8.95
CA ILE A 148 8.76 -5.59 -9.10
C ILE A 148 9.13 -5.91 -10.54
N LEU A 149 10.35 -6.38 -10.73
CA LEU A 149 10.92 -6.70 -12.04
C LEU A 149 10.53 -8.12 -12.49
N GLU A 150 10.44 -9.04 -11.55
CA GLU A 150 10.17 -10.46 -11.81
C GLU A 150 9.39 -11.08 -10.64
N VAL A 151 8.46 -11.98 -10.95
CA VAL A 151 7.80 -12.91 -10.00
C VAL A 151 8.07 -14.32 -10.49
N LYS A 152 8.43 -15.24 -9.59
CA LYS A 152 8.67 -16.65 -9.91
C LYS A 152 8.08 -17.57 -8.86
N GLY A 153 7.62 -18.75 -9.29
CA GLY A 153 7.07 -19.79 -8.43
C GLY A 153 5.60 -19.60 -8.10
N PHE A 154 5.01 -18.43 -8.42
CA PHE A 154 3.61 -18.18 -8.11
C PHE A 154 2.66 -18.96 -9.02
N LYS A 155 2.97 -19.06 -10.29
CA LYS A 155 2.17 -19.84 -11.24
C LYS A 155 2.16 -21.33 -10.89
N GLU A 156 3.31 -21.91 -10.62
CA GLU A 156 3.47 -23.31 -10.23
C GLU A 156 2.73 -23.60 -8.90
N MET A 157 2.82 -22.68 -7.97
CA MET A 157 2.06 -22.71 -6.72
C MET A 157 0.55 -22.73 -6.99
N ALA A 158 0.06 -21.82 -7.83
CA ALA A 158 -1.34 -21.71 -8.19
C ALA A 158 -1.86 -23.01 -8.87
N GLU A 159 -1.10 -23.57 -9.79
CA GLU A 159 -1.43 -24.85 -10.45
C GLU A 159 -1.46 -26.03 -9.45
N SER A 160 -0.52 -26.08 -8.50
CA SER A 160 -0.48 -27.09 -7.43
C SER A 160 -1.72 -27.00 -6.52
N ILE A 161 -2.11 -25.77 -6.15
CA ILE A 161 -3.30 -25.53 -5.31
C ILE A 161 -4.55 -26.02 -6.02
N VAL A 162 -4.77 -25.63 -7.28
CA VAL A 162 -5.95 -26.06 -8.05
C VAL A 162 -5.97 -27.58 -8.21
N SER A 163 -4.84 -28.21 -8.41
CA SER A 163 -4.71 -29.67 -8.55
C SER A 163 -4.98 -30.41 -7.24
N SER A 164 -4.68 -29.81 -6.07
CA SER A 164 -4.92 -30.39 -4.74
C SER A 164 -6.36 -30.19 -4.25
N MET A 165 -7.08 -29.25 -4.85
CA MET A 165 -8.52 -29.11 -4.60
C MET A 165 -9.19 -30.25 -5.36
N ASP A 166 -9.50 -31.35 -4.68
CA ASP A 166 -10.35 -32.45 -5.20
C ASP A 166 -11.66 -31.85 -5.70
N ILE A 167 -11.62 -31.35 -6.93
CA ILE A 167 -12.81 -30.87 -7.63
C ILE A 167 -13.47 -32.16 -8.08
N ASP A 168 -14.28 -32.70 -7.16
CA ASP A 168 -14.99 -33.96 -7.33
C ASP A 168 -15.55 -34.04 -8.76
N ASP A 169 -15.32 -35.17 -9.41
CA ASP A 169 -15.83 -35.54 -10.75
C ASP A 169 -17.38 -35.39 -10.91
N LYS A 170 -18.08 -35.05 -9.82
CA LYS A 170 -19.52 -34.81 -9.79
C LYS A 170 -20.00 -33.53 -10.46
N GLY A 171 -19.10 -32.51 -10.59
CA GLY A 171 -19.39 -31.25 -11.31
C GLY A 171 -19.09 -31.28 -12.79
N GLY A 172 -18.44 -32.35 -13.29
CA GLY A 172 -18.01 -32.48 -14.67
C GLY A 172 -16.71 -31.71 -15.00
N LYS A 173 -15.98 -32.20 -16.01
CA LYS A 173 -14.71 -31.59 -16.49
C LYS A 173 -14.86 -30.11 -16.86
N GLU A 174 -16.00 -29.70 -17.37
CA GLU A 174 -16.27 -28.35 -17.82
C GLU A 174 -16.31 -27.31 -16.66
N GLU A 175 -16.91 -27.67 -15.54
CA GLU A 175 -16.95 -26.80 -14.36
C GLU A 175 -15.57 -26.68 -13.69
N SER A 176 -14.81 -27.77 -13.66
CA SER A 176 -13.42 -27.81 -13.20
C SER A 176 -12.52 -26.92 -14.05
N GLU A 177 -12.60 -27.04 -15.38
CA GLU A 177 -11.83 -26.19 -16.31
C GLU A 177 -12.20 -24.72 -16.19
N LYS A 178 -13.48 -24.42 -16.02
CA LYS A 178 -13.97 -23.04 -15.82
C LYS A 178 -13.42 -22.44 -14.53
N MET A 179 -13.43 -23.20 -13.44
CA MET A 179 -12.89 -22.76 -12.14
C MET A 179 -11.37 -22.56 -12.24
N LYS A 180 -10.64 -23.49 -12.86
CA LYS A 180 -9.21 -23.36 -13.12
C LYS A 180 -8.90 -22.09 -13.91
N LYS A 181 -9.64 -21.84 -15.00
CA LYS A 181 -9.49 -20.63 -15.80
C LYS A 181 -9.75 -19.34 -15.01
N GLN A 182 -10.78 -19.32 -14.17
CA GLN A 182 -11.07 -18.17 -13.30
C GLN A 182 -9.96 -17.96 -12.26
N PHE A 183 -9.43 -19.05 -11.70
CA PHE A 183 -8.33 -19.01 -10.76
C PHE A 183 -7.06 -18.46 -11.43
N ASP A 184 -6.66 -18.99 -12.59
CA ASP A 184 -5.51 -18.53 -13.37
C ASP A 184 -5.63 -17.05 -13.79
N GLN A 185 -6.83 -16.57 -14.04
CA GLN A 185 -7.07 -15.16 -14.36
C GLN A 185 -6.87 -14.24 -13.15
N GLN A 186 -7.14 -14.69 -11.94
CA GLN A 186 -6.98 -13.90 -10.73
C GLN A 186 -5.61 -14.08 -10.07
N PHE A 187 -5.08 -15.31 -10.08
CA PHE A 187 -3.85 -15.70 -9.42
C PHE A 187 -2.77 -16.00 -10.46
N ASN A 188 -2.14 -14.96 -10.98
CA ASN A 188 -1.04 -15.04 -11.93
C ASN A 188 0.06 -14.03 -11.57
N ASP A 189 1.25 -14.21 -12.14
CA ASP A 189 2.43 -13.38 -11.86
C ASP A 189 2.18 -11.88 -12.09
N LYS A 190 1.36 -11.52 -13.08
CA LYS A 190 1.01 -10.13 -13.37
C LYS A 190 0.19 -9.54 -12.24
N ASN A 191 -0.88 -10.20 -11.82
CA ASN A 191 -1.77 -9.70 -10.76
C ASN A 191 -1.05 -9.63 -9.42
N ILE A 192 -0.19 -10.60 -9.11
CA ILE A 192 0.65 -10.56 -7.90
C ILE A 192 1.62 -9.41 -7.95
N ARG A 193 2.30 -9.19 -9.08
CA ARG A 193 3.16 -8.01 -9.27
C ARG A 193 2.41 -6.72 -8.99
N GLU A 194 1.27 -6.51 -9.63
CA GLU A 194 0.45 -5.30 -9.48
C GLU A 194 -0.05 -5.13 -8.04
N GLN A 195 -0.38 -6.22 -7.36
CA GLN A 195 -0.80 -6.19 -5.96
C GLN A 195 0.32 -5.71 -5.03
N PHE A 196 1.53 -6.28 -5.16
CA PHE A 196 2.66 -5.92 -4.31
C PHE A 196 3.27 -4.55 -4.70
N GLU A 197 3.24 -4.15 -5.97
CA GLU A 197 3.69 -2.82 -6.40
C GLU A 197 2.90 -1.69 -5.73
N ARG A 198 1.62 -1.87 -5.40
CA ARG A 198 0.84 -0.87 -4.67
C ARG A 198 1.38 -0.59 -3.25
N VAL A 199 2.12 -1.53 -2.67
CA VAL A 199 2.73 -1.39 -1.34
C VAL A 199 4.22 -1.03 -1.42
N LEU A 200 4.92 -1.57 -2.41
CA LEU A 200 6.39 -1.47 -2.49
C LEU A 200 6.85 -0.38 -3.46
N TYR A 201 6.16 -0.14 -4.59
CA TYR A 201 6.58 0.83 -5.60
C TYR A 201 6.15 2.25 -5.26
N ILE A 202 6.61 2.74 -4.11
CA ILE A 202 6.28 4.07 -3.59
C ILE A 202 7.50 5.00 -3.50
N PHE A 203 8.73 4.50 -3.65
CA PHE A 203 9.95 5.21 -3.35
C PHE A 203 10.47 6.03 -4.54
N PRO A 204 10.98 7.28 -4.31
CA PRO A 204 11.56 8.10 -5.37
C PRO A 204 13.03 7.77 -5.66
N ASN A 205 13.67 6.91 -4.84
CA ASN A 205 15.10 6.57 -4.90
C ASN A 205 16.02 7.80 -4.92
N LYS A 206 15.73 8.77 -4.05
CA LYS A 206 16.53 10.02 -3.90
C LYS A 206 16.44 10.55 -2.47
N GLU A 207 17.28 11.53 -2.16
CA GLU A 207 17.11 12.32 -0.94
C GLU A 207 15.82 13.14 -0.99
N VAL A 208 15.09 13.14 0.13
CA VAL A 208 13.86 13.90 0.31
C VAL A 208 13.89 14.70 1.60
N LYS A 209 13.16 15.80 1.63
CA LYS A 209 12.90 16.68 2.78
C LYS A 209 11.42 16.97 2.89
N VAL A 210 11.00 17.51 4.00
CA VAL A 210 9.61 17.95 4.19
C VAL A 210 9.19 18.91 3.09
N GLY A 211 8.04 18.66 2.48
CA GLY A 211 7.46 19.38 1.36
C GLY A 211 7.83 18.82 -0.02
N ASP A 212 8.79 17.91 -0.13
CA ASP A 212 9.09 17.26 -1.41
C ASP A 212 7.98 16.28 -1.79
N SER A 213 7.73 16.19 -3.10
CA SER A 213 6.74 15.26 -3.64
C SER A 213 7.22 14.58 -4.92
N TRP A 214 6.58 13.46 -5.25
CA TRP A 214 6.81 12.69 -6.48
C TRP A 214 5.57 11.88 -6.84
N GLU A 215 5.54 11.42 -8.07
CA GLU A 215 4.43 10.63 -8.60
C GLU A 215 4.85 9.20 -8.88
N LYS A 216 3.92 8.28 -8.73
CA LYS A 216 4.00 6.87 -9.14
C LYS A 216 2.72 6.47 -9.84
N SER A 217 2.85 5.56 -10.80
CA SER A 217 1.70 4.99 -11.51
C SER A 217 1.74 3.48 -11.40
N THR A 218 0.68 2.88 -10.88
CA THR A 218 0.49 1.43 -10.76
C THR A 218 -0.83 1.02 -11.39
N ASN A 219 -1.01 -0.28 -11.62
CA ASN A 219 -2.28 -0.82 -12.09
C ASN A 219 -3.07 -1.43 -10.93
N MET A 220 -4.38 -1.49 -11.10
CA MET A 220 -5.25 -2.29 -10.23
C MET A 220 -5.30 -3.71 -10.78
N ALA A 221 -4.92 -4.67 -9.92
CA ALA A 221 -5.04 -6.09 -10.24
C ALA A 221 -6.48 -6.59 -10.02
N GLY A 222 -6.90 -7.58 -10.80
CA GLY A 222 -8.17 -8.28 -10.62
C GLY A 222 -9.20 -8.00 -11.70
N GLN A 223 -10.49 -8.13 -11.35
CA GLN A 223 -11.60 -7.97 -12.29
C GLN A 223 -11.85 -6.51 -12.74
N LEU A 224 -11.47 -5.55 -11.88
CA LEU A 224 -11.56 -4.13 -12.21
C LEU A 224 -10.18 -3.66 -12.68
N THR A 225 -9.98 -3.62 -13.99
CA THR A 225 -8.75 -3.09 -14.57
C THR A 225 -8.75 -1.57 -14.50
N GLY A 226 -7.81 -1.03 -13.75
CA GLY A 226 -7.69 0.41 -13.52
C GLY A 226 -6.25 0.85 -13.45
N LYS A 227 -6.05 2.15 -13.50
CA LYS A 227 -4.78 2.83 -13.30
C LYS A 227 -4.86 3.70 -12.06
N MET A 228 -3.86 3.59 -11.20
CA MET A 228 -3.70 4.39 -9.99
C MET A 228 -2.52 5.34 -10.20
N ASN A 229 -2.78 6.64 -10.18
CA ASN A 229 -1.76 7.67 -10.26
C ASN A 229 -1.66 8.34 -8.89
N SER A 230 -0.60 8.01 -8.16
CA SER A 230 -0.37 8.42 -6.77
C SER A 230 0.65 9.54 -6.71
N THR A 231 0.34 10.58 -5.95
CA THR A 231 1.29 11.62 -5.54
C THR A 231 1.60 11.40 -4.05
N TYR A 232 2.87 11.23 -3.74
CA TYR A 232 3.40 11.15 -2.38
C TYR A 232 4.04 12.46 -2.00
N THR A 233 3.74 12.99 -0.81
CA THR A 233 4.33 14.22 -0.28
C THR A 233 4.89 13.97 1.10
N VAL A 234 6.14 14.35 1.34
CA VAL A 234 6.76 14.27 2.68
C VAL A 234 6.15 15.33 3.57
N THR A 235 5.44 14.91 4.61
CA THR A 235 4.80 15.83 5.58
C THR A 235 5.62 15.98 6.86
N ASP A 236 6.42 14.95 7.22
CA ASP A 236 7.27 14.99 8.42
C ASP A 236 8.46 14.04 8.30
N ILE A 237 9.54 14.36 9.03
CA ILE A 237 10.72 13.51 9.19
C ILE A 237 11.15 13.54 10.65
N GLU A 238 10.90 12.44 11.37
CA GLU A 238 11.31 12.27 12.76
C GLU A 238 12.31 11.11 12.88
N GLY A 239 13.57 11.43 13.19
CA GLY A 239 14.65 10.43 13.17
C GLY A 239 14.75 9.76 11.80
N ASP A 240 14.62 8.45 11.75
CA ASP A 240 14.64 7.68 10.51
C ASP A 240 13.23 7.46 9.91
N MET A 241 12.18 7.89 10.62
CA MET A 241 10.80 7.79 10.15
C MET A 241 10.44 8.96 9.25
N VAL A 242 9.91 8.64 8.08
CA VAL A 242 9.41 9.60 7.09
C VAL A 242 7.91 9.41 6.97
N THR A 243 7.15 10.47 7.22
CA THR A 243 5.69 10.47 7.04
C THR A 243 5.34 11.02 5.67
N LEU A 244 4.54 10.26 4.94
CA LEU A 244 4.09 10.59 3.60
C LEU A 244 2.57 10.76 3.59
N GLU A 245 2.09 11.84 2.98
CA GLU A 245 0.70 11.94 2.52
C GLU A 245 0.61 11.32 1.12
N GLU A 246 -0.35 10.40 0.91
CA GLU A 246 -0.69 9.84 -0.39
C GLU A 246 -1.99 10.45 -0.90
N LYS A 247 -1.98 10.88 -2.17
CA LYS A 247 -3.18 11.26 -2.94
C LYS A 247 -3.16 10.53 -4.26
N THR A 248 -4.12 9.65 -4.46
CA THR A 248 -4.21 8.78 -5.64
C THR A 248 -5.49 9.05 -6.41
N LYS A 249 -5.35 9.23 -7.71
CA LYS A 249 -6.47 9.21 -8.66
C LYS A 249 -6.56 7.83 -9.30
N ILE A 250 -7.79 7.29 -9.31
CA ILE A 250 -8.10 5.99 -9.90
C ILE A 250 -8.91 6.25 -11.18
N GLY A 251 -8.53 5.59 -12.28
CA GLY A 251 -9.23 5.70 -13.55
C GLY A 251 -9.19 4.40 -14.33
N SER A 252 -9.99 4.29 -15.36
CA SER A 252 -10.00 3.13 -16.26
C SER A 252 -8.67 2.96 -16.97
N ALA A 253 -8.21 1.72 -17.14
CA ALA A 253 -7.03 1.38 -17.93
C ALA A 253 -7.34 1.23 -19.42
N GLU A 254 -8.60 0.91 -19.79
CA GLU A 254 -9.06 0.60 -21.14
C GLU A 254 -10.34 1.39 -21.47
N GLU A 255 -10.55 1.65 -22.78
CA GLU A 255 -11.81 2.22 -23.28
C GLU A 255 -12.97 1.23 -23.08
N GLY A 256 -14.07 1.73 -22.49
CA GLY A 256 -15.30 0.95 -22.28
C GLY A 256 -15.52 0.40 -20.88
N ALA A 257 -14.51 0.38 -20.00
CA ALA A 257 -14.69 0.21 -18.58
C ALA A 257 -14.74 1.60 -17.94
N GLU A 258 -15.81 1.93 -17.22
CA GLU A 258 -15.86 3.19 -16.49
C GLU A 258 -15.48 2.90 -15.04
N LEU A 259 -14.27 3.31 -14.68
CA LEU A 259 -13.76 3.28 -13.32
C LEU A 259 -13.24 4.68 -12.98
N GLU A 260 -13.74 5.26 -11.91
CA GLU A 260 -13.32 6.56 -11.41
C GLU A 260 -13.31 6.54 -9.89
N GLY A 261 -12.29 7.17 -9.30
CA GLY A 261 -12.21 7.25 -7.85
C GLY A 261 -10.93 7.89 -7.35
N GLU A 262 -10.79 7.85 -6.04
CA GLU A 262 -9.63 8.35 -5.33
C GLU A 262 -9.28 7.47 -4.15
N GLN A 263 -8.00 7.47 -3.77
CA GLN A 263 -7.51 6.92 -2.52
C GLN A 263 -6.59 7.95 -1.87
N ASN A 264 -6.78 8.18 -0.58
CA ASN A 264 -5.98 9.15 0.16
C ASN A 264 -5.59 8.57 1.52
N GLY A 265 -4.44 8.99 2.05
CA GLY A 265 -4.04 8.58 3.39
C GLY A 265 -2.63 8.92 3.77
N ILE A 266 -2.17 8.30 4.85
CA ILE A 266 -0.87 8.55 5.45
C ILE A 266 -0.10 7.24 5.54
N LEU A 267 1.19 7.31 5.18
CA LEU A 267 2.14 6.23 5.36
C LEU A 267 3.29 6.71 6.25
N VAL A 268 3.82 5.83 7.09
CA VAL A 268 5.07 6.04 7.82
C VAL A 268 6.07 5.00 7.36
N VAL A 269 7.24 5.46 6.92
CA VAL A 269 8.29 4.62 6.32
C VAL A 269 9.59 4.77 7.12
N ASP A 270 10.26 3.66 7.43
CA ASP A 270 11.64 3.66 7.91
C ASP A 270 12.60 3.90 6.74
N SER A 271 13.22 5.07 6.68
CA SER A 271 14.10 5.48 5.57
C SER A 271 15.38 4.64 5.43
N ARG A 272 15.80 3.92 6.48
CA ARG A 272 16.98 3.04 6.43
C ARG A 272 16.74 1.82 5.54
N THR A 273 15.53 1.28 5.63
CA THR A 273 15.16 0.04 4.95
C THR A 273 14.12 0.22 3.85
N GLY A 274 13.36 1.30 3.89
CA GLY A 274 12.17 1.45 3.06
C GLY A 274 10.98 0.60 3.55
N LEU A 275 11.00 0.13 4.80
CA LEU A 275 9.86 -0.57 5.38
C LEU A 275 8.69 0.39 5.57
N VAL A 276 7.55 0.08 5.00
CA VAL A 276 6.28 0.73 5.36
C VAL A 276 5.88 0.21 6.73
N VAL A 277 6.14 1.02 7.77
CA VAL A 277 5.84 0.66 9.16
C VAL A 277 4.34 0.68 9.41
N THR A 278 3.67 1.72 8.91
CA THR A 278 2.20 1.82 8.94
C THR A 278 1.68 2.51 7.69
N ALA A 279 0.48 2.14 7.26
CA ALA A 279 -0.32 2.93 6.34
C ALA A 279 -1.80 2.89 6.76
N ASP A 280 -2.51 3.99 6.56
CA ASP A 280 -3.96 4.12 6.75
C ASP A 280 -4.51 4.88 5.55
N LEU A 281 -5.21 4.16 4.65
CA LEU A 281 -5.63 4.64 3.35
C LEU A 281 -7.15 4.47 3.22
N ASP A 282 -7.83 5.54 2.84
CA ASP A 282 -9.26 5.55 2.55
C ASP A 282 -9.47 5.65 1.03
N MET A 283 -10.32 4.80 0.47
CA MET A 283 -10.62 4.72 -0.97
C MET A 283 -12.11 4.93 -1.20
N ASN A 284 -12.45 5.74 -2.18
CA ASN A 284 -13.79 5.89 -2.72
C ASN A 284 -13.71 5.76 -4.24
N MET A 285 -14.48 4.83 -4.82
CA MET A 285 -14.52 4.68 -6.27
C MET A 285 -15.88 4.21 -6.74
N THR A 286 -16.20 4.53 -7.99
CA THR A 286 -17.37 4.02 -8.71
C THR A 286 -16.89 3.22 -9.90
N ALA A 287 -17.41 2.00 -10.04
CA ALA A 287 -17.20 1.15 -11.19
C ALA A 287 -18.52 0.97 -11.94
N LYS A 288 -18.50 1.08 -13.27
CA LYS A 288 -19.68 0.75 -14.10
C LYS A 288 -19.38 -0.47 -14.93
N ALA A 289 -20.22 -1.48 -14.81
CA ALA A 289 -20.15 -2.71 -15.58
C ALA A 289 -21.56 -3.10 -16.05
N GLY A 290 -21.72 -3.32 -17.36
CA GLY A 290 -23.02 -3.72 -17.92
C GLY A 290 -24.16 -2.71 -17.69
N GLY A 291 -23.85 -1.42 -17.56
CA GLY A 291 -24.84 -0.37 -17.27
C GLY A 291 -25.22 -0.21 -15.78
N ILE A 292 -24.61 -0.98 -14.89
CA ILE A 292 -24.81 -0.90 -13.44
C ILE A 292 -23.62 -0.15 -12.84
N ALA A 293 -23.90 0.91 -12.06
CA ALA A 293 -22.90 1.59 -11.25
C ALA A 293 -22.80 0.91 -9.88
N ILE A 294 -21.58 0.68 -9.43
CA ILE A 294 -21.26 0.09 -8.13
C ILE A 294 -20.34 1.07 -7.41
N ASP A 295 -20.83 1.62 -6.31
CA ASP A 295 -20.04 2.46 -5.43
C ASP A 295 -19.29 1.60 -4.41
N ILE A 296 -17.99 1.80 -4.33
CA ILE A 296 -17.08 1.03 -3.48
C ILE A 296 -16.36 1.99 -2.54
N LYS A 297 -16.52 1.77 -1.25
CA LYS A 297 -15.76 2.46 -0.20
C LYS A 297 -14.84 1.47 0.46
N GLY A 298 -13.56 1.79 0.49
CA GLY A 298 -12.53 0.92 1.03
C GLY A 298 -11.68 1.62 2.08
N LYS A 299 -11.21 0.86 3.04
CA LYS A 299 -10.17 1.27 3.97
C LYS A 299 -9.08 0.20 4.03
N THR A 300 -7.83 0.62 3.79
CA THR A 300 -6.68 -0.28 3.87
C THR A 300 -5.76 0.17 4.99
N LYS A 301 -5.42 -0.75 5.89
CA LYS A 301 -4.41 -0.54 6.92
C LYS A 301 -3.27 -1.52 6.73
N ILE A 302 -2.05 -1.02 6.80
CA ILE A 302 -0.83 -1.83 6.69
C ILE A 302 0.00 -1.64 7.95
N LYS A 303 0.59 -2.72 8.45
CA LYS A 303 1.63 -2.72 9.47
C LYS A 303 2.78 -3.58 9.00
N GLY A 304 3.97 -3.00 8.98
CA GLY A 304 5.22 -3.68 8.66
C GLY A 304 6.13 -3.74 9.88
N LYS A 305 6.87 -4.84 10.00
CA LYS A 305 7.82 -5.07 11.09
C LYS A 305 9.04 -5.82 10.57
N ALA A 306 10.24 -5.32 10.89
CA ALA A 306 11.48 -6.10 10.69
C ALA A 306 11.56 -7.21 11.74
N ARG A 307 11.93 -8.44 11.30
CA ARG A 307 12.27 -9.55 12.19
C ARG A 307 13.69 -9.38 12.69
N GLN A 308 13.88 -9.65 13.97
CA GLN A 308 15.20 -9.59 14.64
C GLN A 308 16.04 -10.82 14.30
#